data_be3a729540118a307ba67c68df89dbb7
#
_entry.id   be3a729540118a307ba67c68df89dbb7
#
_cell.length_a   1.000
_cell.length_b   1.000
_cell.length_c   1.000
_cell.angle_alpha   90.00
_cell.angle_beta   90.00
_cell.angle_gamma   90.00
#
_symmetry.space_group_name_H-M   'P 1'
#
loop_
_entity.id
_entity.type
_entity.pdbx_description
1 polymer ?
#
loop_
_entity_poly.entity_id
_entity_poly.type
_entity_poly.pdbx_seq_one_letter_code
_entity_poly.pdbx_strand_id
1 'polypeptide(L)'
;RSVRQYTPDYVENLVKELTGRFKFEAIYFDDDTFNIGNRHTENMSEVMSKFNIPWFAMCRADTSKKETWSKMADSGCKGVKLGVESGSQVVVDKIVNKHLDLKYLSEIVSHIRSLNMSVHGTFTYGLPGETKEDMIKTKKFIQDTKFSTVQESGTAEIEGTPLHALINEQKLSTYPGAIADENY
;
A
#
# COMPACT_ATOMS: atom_id res chain seq x y z
N ARG A 1 -5.92 13.85 -11.02
CA ARG A 1 -4.63 13.37 -11.60
C ARG A 1 -4.96 12.30 -12.64
N SER A 2 -4.31 12.33 -13.82
CA SER A 2 -4.42 11.27 -14.80
C SER A 2 -3.53 10.08 -14.38
N VAL A 3 -4.07 8.87 -14.47
CA VAL A 3 -3.31 7.64 -14.29
C VAL A 3 -2.52 7.38 -15.56
N ARG A 4 -1.22 7.07 -15.44
CA ARG A 4 -0.36 6.61 -16.52
C ARG A 4 0.00 5.16 -16.26
N GLN A 5 -0.20 4.32 -17.24
CA GLN A 5 0.06 2.89 -17.13
C GLN A 5 0.90 2.45 -18.33
N TYR A 6 1.87 1.58 -18.10
CA TYR A 6 2.57 0.89 -19.18
C TYR A 6 1.67 -0.18 -19.80
N THR A 7 1.85 -0.42 -21.09
CA THR A 7 1.13 -1.50 -21.74
C THR A 7 1.66 -2.87 -21.30
N PRO A 8 0.83 -3.91 -21.28
CA PRO A 8 1.26 -5.27 -20.99
C PRO A 8 2.44 -5.72 -21.85
N ASP A 9 2.43 -5.44 -23.16
CA ASP A 9 3.50 -5.77 -24.09
C ASP A 9 4.84 -5.10 -23.72
N TYR A 10 4.80 -3.83 -23.28
CA TYR A 10 5.99 -3.14 -22.82
C TYR A 10 6.59 -3.80 -21.59
N VAL A 11 5.75 -4.13 -20.61
CA VAL A 11 6.19 -4.78 -19.36
C VAL A 11 6.72 -6.20 -19.66
N GLU A 12 6.06 -6.96 -20.53
CA GLU A 12 6.51 -8.28 -20.96
C GLU A 12 7.92 -8.22 -21.58
N ASN A 13 8.13 -7.30 -22.51
CA ASN A 13 9.43 -7.12 -23.14
C ASN A 13 10.52 -6.69 -22.15
N LEU A 14 10.19 -5.77 -21.23
CA LEU A 14 11.10 -5.32 -20.18
C LEU A 14 11.50 -6.47 -19.25
N VAL A 15 10.53 -7.23 -18.75
CA VAL A 15 10.80 -8.37 -17.86
C VAL A 15 11.62 -9.43 -18.59
N LYS A 16 11.30 -9.72 -19.85
CA LYS A 16 12.06 -10.67 -20.70
C LYS A 16 13.50 -10.22 -20.89
N GLU A 17 13.73 -8.95 -21.18
CA GLU A 17 15.08 -8.41 -21.34
C GLU A 17 15.88 -8.50 -20.04
N LEU A 18 15.29 -8.06 -18.92
CA LEU A 18 15.95 -8.07 -17.62
C LEU A 18 16.27 -9.49 -17.15
N THR A 19 15.34 -10.42 -17.28
CA THR A 19 15.56 -11.83 -16.89
C THR A 19 16.52 -12.58 -17.80
N GLY A 20 16.65 -12.14 -19.05
CA GLY A 20 17.68 -12.66 -19.99
C GLY A 20 19.10 -12.19 -19.64
N ARG A 21 19.25 -11.06 -18.96
CA ARG A 21 20.55 -10.48 -18.59
C ARG A 21 20.97 -10.77 -17.16
N PHE A 22 20.00 -10.87 -16.27
CA PHE A 22 20.25 -10.95 -14.83
C PHE A 22 19.43 -12.09 -14.21
N LYS A 23 19.95 -12.63 -13.11
CA LYS A 23 19.21 -13.58 -12.28
C LYS A 23 18.53 -12.80 -11.15
N PHE A 24 17.21 -12.86 -11.11
CA PHE A 24 16.39 -12.27 -10.04
C PHE A 24 15.74 -13.38 -9.24
N GLU A 25 15.64 -13.17 -7.92
CA GLU A 25 14.86 -14.03 -7.03
C GLU A 25 13.39 -13.63 -7.00
N ALA A 26 13.09 -12.33 -7.23
CA ALA A 26 11.75 -11.78 -7.28
C ALA A 26 11.72 -10.44 -8.02
N ILE A 27 10.51 -10.01 -8.40
CA ILE A 27 10.24 -8.68 -8.97
C ILE A 27 9.31 -7.94 -8.03
N TYR A 28 9.60 -6.67 -7.77
CA TYR A 28 8.71 -5.78 -7.03
C TYR A 28 8.26 -4.63 -7.93
N PHE A 29 6.93 -4.49 -8.08
CA PHE A 29 6.31 -3.35 -8.75
C PHE A 29 6.12 -2.22 -7.74
N ASP A 30 6.97 -1.20 -7.84
CA ASP A 30 6.99 -0.04 -6.93
C ASP A 30 6.17 1.13 -7.50
N ASP A 31 5.01 0.83 -8.00
CA ASP A 31 4.04 1.84 -8.43
C ASP A 31 3.40 2.51 -7.21
N ASP A 32 2.93 3.75 -7.35
CA ASP A 32 2.09 4.37 -6.30
C ASP A 32 0.86 3.51 -5.99
N THR A 33 0.29 2.88 -7.01
CA THR A 33 -0.78 1.88 -6.88
C THR A 33 -0.81 1.01 -8.13
N PHE A 34 -0.31 -0.21 -8.04
CA PHE A 34 -0.25 -1.17 -9.14
C PHE A 34 -1.64 -1.60 -9.62
N ASN A 35 -2.55 -1.85 -8.70
CA ASN A 35 -3.84 -2.45 -9.01
C ASN A 35 -4.96 -1.45 -9.33
N ILE A 36 -4.64 -0.38 -10.06
CA ILE A 36 -5.65 0.56 -10.57
C ILE A 36 -6.31 -0.01 -11.83
N GLY A 37 -7.58 -0.42 -11.69
CA GLY A 37 -8.38 -0.98 -12.78
C GLY A 37 -8.19 -2.49 -12.96
N ASN A 38 -9.24 -3.26 -12.66
CA ASN A 38 -9.20 -4.73 -12.67
C ASN A 38 -8.62 -5.30 -13.98
N ARG A 39 -9.09 -4.83 -15.14
CA ARG A 39 -8.63 -5.32 -16.45
C ARG A 39 -7.12 -5.13 -16.64
N HIS A 40 -6.59 -3.97 -16.27
CA HIS A 40 -5.16 -3.71 -16.39
C HIS A 40 -4.36 -4.64 -15.48
N THR A 41 -4.77 -4.75 -14.22
CA THR A 41 -4.14 -5.64 -13.23
C THR A 41 -4.16 -7.10 -13.67
N GLU A 42 -5.27 -7.56 -14.22
CA GLU A 42 -5.41 -8.92 -14.75
C GLU A 42 -4.50 -9.16 -15.96
N ASN A 43 -4.43 -8.21 -16.90
CA ASN A 43 -3.49 -8.30 -18.02
C ASN A 43 -2.03 -8.33 -17.54
N MET A 44 -1.65 -7.54 -16.52
CA MET A 44 -0.31 -7.61 -15.92
C MET A 44 -0.05 -8.95 -15.24
N SER A 45 -1.05 -9.52 -14.59
CA SER A 45 -0.98 -10.88 -14.02
C SER A 45 -0.74 -11.92 -15.10
N GLU A 46 -1.43 -11.83 -16.25
CA GLU A 46 -1.20 -12.70 -17.40
C GLU A 46 0.23 -12.58 -17.95
N VAL A 47 0.78 -11.36 -18.00
CA VAL A 47 2.19 -11.16 -18.37
C VAL A 47 3.09 -11.87 -17.38
N MET A 48 2.91 -11.64 -16.08
CA MET A 48 3.78 -12.24 -15.04
C MET A 48 3.71 -13.76 -14.98
N SER A 49 2.56 -14.36 -15.32
CA SER A 49 2.41 -15.82 -15.36
C SER A 49 3.33 -16.51 -16.39
N LYS A 50 3.83 -15.78 -17.39
CA LYS A 50 4.78 -16.29 -18.41
C LYS A 50 6.20 -16.46 -17.88
N PHE A 51 6.48 -15.79 -16.74
CA PHE A 51 7.82 -15.78 -16.14
C PHE A 51 7.76 -16.52 -14.81
N ASN A 52 8.29 -17.64 -14.64
CA ASN A 52 8.27 -18.40 -13.38
C ASN A 52 9.09 -17.70 -12.26
N ILE A 53 8.79 -16.44 -11.98
CA ILE A 53 9.47 -15.57 -11.01
C ILE A 53 8.43 -15.03 -10.01
N PRO A 54 8.64 -15.19 -8.71
CA PRO A 54 7.81 -14.56 -7.70
C PRO A 54 7.77 -13.04 -7.87
N TRP A 55 6.62 -12.43 -7.64
CA TRP A 55 6.49 -10.99 -7.71
C TRP A 55 5.64 -10.41 -6.60
N PHE A 56 5.83 -9.11 -6.36
CA PHE A 56 5.17 -8.33 -5.32
C PHE A 56 4.74 -6.98 -5.89
N ALA A 57 3.77 -6.32 -5.26
CA ALA A 57 3.33 -5.00 -5.72
C ALA A 57 2.83 -4.11 -4.59
N MET A 58 2.96 -2.79 -4.79
CA MET A 58 2.27 -1.79 -4.00
C MET A 58 0.82 -1.66 -4.50
N CYS A 59 -0.14 -1.82 -3.61
CA CYS A 59 -1.56 -1.89 -3.95
C CYS A 59 -2.44 -1.04 -3.02
N ARG A 60 -3.68 -0.84 -3.45
CA ARG A 60 -4.79 -0.38 -2.59
C ARG A 60 -5.82 -1.50 -2.45
N ALA A 61 -6.42 -1.62 -1.27
CA ALA A 61 -7.40 -2.67 -1.01
C ALA A 61 -8.74 -2.46 -1.75
N ASP A 62 -9.08 -1.21 -2.04
CA ASP A 62 -10.38 -0.77 -2.55
C ASP A 62 -10.43 -0.59 -4.08
N THR A 63 -9.35 -0.88 -4.79
CA THR A 63 -9.27 -0.69 -6.26
C THR A 63 -9.46 -1.96 -7.07
N SER A 64 -9.50 -3.12 -6.41
CA SER A 64 -9.62 -4.42 -7.07
C SER A 64 -10.68 -5.30 -6.46
N LYS A 65 -11.34 -6.10 -7.31
CA LYS A 65 -12.28 -7.14 -6.91
C LYS A 65 -11.54 -8.38 -6.37
N LYS A 66 -12.25 -9.24 -5.64
CA LYS A 66 -11.67 -10.49 -5.11
C LYS A 66 -11.12 -11.41 -6.20
N GLU A 67 -11.78 -11.48 -7.34
CA GLU A 67 -11.34 -12.26 -8.50
C GLU A 67 -10.00 -11.77 -9.06
N THR A 68 -9.77 -10.46 -9.06
CA THR A 68 -8.49 -9.87 -9.50
C THR A 68 -7.34 -10.26 -8.57
N TRP A 69 -7.58 -10.27 -7.24
CA TRP A 69 -6.60 -10.77 -6.27
C TRP A 69 -6.26 -12.25 -6.48
N SER A 70 -7.27 -13.07 -6.82
CA SER A 70 -7.04 -14.48 -7.16
C SER A 70 -6.17 -14.64 -8.40
N LYS A 71 -6.42 -13.86 -9.46
CA LYS A 71 -5.57 -13.86 -10.68
C LYS A 71 -4.14 -13.42 -10.40
N MET A 72 -3.93 -12.44 -9.51
CA MET A 72 -2.59 -12.06 -9.07
C MET A 72 -1.88 -13.24 -8.39
N ALA A 73 -2.55 -13.93 -7.46
CA ALA A 73 -2.00 -15.10 -6.78
C ALA A 73 -1.63 -16.20 -7.77
N ASP A 74 -2.54 -16.55 -8.70
CA ASP A 74 -2.36 -17.59 -9.71
C ASP A 74 -1.19 -17.28 -10.66
N SER A 75 -0.89 -16.00 -10.88
CA SER A 75 0.23 -15.54 -11.72
C SER A 75 1.58 -15.47 -11.01
N GLY A 76 1.66 -15.93 -9.76
CA GLY A 76 2.91 -15.96 -8.99
C GLY A 76 3.14 -14.76 -8.06
N CYS A 77 2.14 -13.89 -7.85
CA CYS A 77 2.21 -12.87 -6.81
C CYS A 77 2.32 -13.54 -5.43
N LYS A 78 3.34 -13.17 -4.66
CA LYS A 78 3.60 -13.72 -3.33
C LYS A 78 3.24 -12.76 -2.21
N GLY A 79 2.98 -11.51 -2.54
CA GLY A 79 2.56 -10.54 -1.54
C GLY A 79 2.32 -9.15 -2.08
N VAL A 80 1.62 -8.37 -1.28
CA VAL A 80 1.29 -6.97 -1.60
C VAL A 80 1.56 -6.07 -0.41
N LYS A 81 1.90 -4.83 -0.70
CA LYS A 81 2.02 -3.76 0.29
C LYS A 81 0.79 -2.86 0.19
N LEU A 82 0.10 -2.65 1.29
CA LEU A 82 -1.10 -1.83 1.39
C LEU A 82 -0.83 -0.61 2.27
N GLY A 83 -0.97 0.58 1.70
CA GLY A 83 -1.00 1.81 2.48
C GLY A 83 -2.32 1.91 3.23
N VAL A 84 -2.30 1.86 4.56
CA VAL A 84 -3.49 1.97 5.43
C VAL A 84 -3.53 3.32 6.12
N GLU A 85 -2.40 3.78 6.59
CA GLU A 85 -2.07 5.00 7.31
C GLU A 85 -2.58 5.00 8.74
N SER A 86 -3.84 4.66 9.01
CA SER A 86 -4.42 4.61 10.36
C SER A 86 -5.47 3.51 10.50
N GLY A 87 -5.61 2.97 11.71
CA GLY A 87 -6.72 2.09 12.10
C GLY A 87 -7.92 2.83 12.68
N SER A 88 -7.90 4.17 12.69
CA SER A 88 -9.05 5.01 13.02
C SER A 88 -9.75 5.47 11.74
N GLN A 89 -11.02 5.08 11.55
CA GLN A 89 -11.79 5.48 10.38
C GLN A 89 -11.88 7.01 10.25
N VAL A 90 -11.98 7.71 11.37
CA VAL A 90 -12.02 9.18 11.38
C VAL A 90 -10.72 9.78 10.83
N VAL A 91 -9.57 9.21 11.19
CA VAL A 91 -8.26 9.66 10.69
C VAL A 91 -8.15 9.38 9.20
N VAL A 92 -8.51 8.17 8.76
CA VAL A 92 -8.47 7.77 7.34
C VAL A 92 -9.33 8.69 6.47
N ASP A 93 -10.54 9.03 6.94
CA ASP A 93 -11.48 9.83 6.15
C ASP A 93 -11.19 11.33 6.20
N LYS A 94 -10.92 11.87 7.41
CA LYS A 94 -10.87 13.32 7.63
C LYS A 94 -9.47 13.92 7.60
N ILE A 95 -8.46 13.16 7.98
CA ILE A 95 -7.07 13.64 8.04
C ILE A 95 -6.30 13.19 6.80
N VAL A 96 -6.28 11.89 6.54
CA VAL A 96 -5.60 11.33 5.36
C VAL A 96 -6.39 11.55 4.07
N ASN A 97 -7.71 11.71 4.18
CA ASN A 97 -8.64 11.87 3.06
C ASN A 97 -8.55 10.72 2.04
N LYS A 98 -8.43 9.50 2.54
CA LYS A 98 -8.22 8.31 1.70
C LYS A 98 -9.51 7.59 1.35
N HIS A 99 -10.58 7.84 2.10
CA HIS A 99 -11.91 7.23 1.91
C HIS A 99 -11.89 5.69 1.82
N LEU A 100 -11.03 5.07 2.62
CA LEU A 100 -10.85 3.62 2.69
C LEU A 100 -11.65 3.06 3.86
N ASP A 101 -12.63 2.20 3.59
CA ASP A 101 -13.38 1.47 4.61
C ASP A 101 -12.47 0.43 5.28
N LEU A 102 -12.18 0.61 6.56
CA LEU A 102 -11.28 -0.26 7.32
C LEU A 102 -11.86 -1.66 7.55
N LYS A 103 -13.19 -1.80 7.62
CA LYS A 103 -13.83 -3.11 7.70
C LYS A 103 -13.63 -3.87 6.40
N TYR A 104 -13.90 -3.24 5.27
CA TYR A 104 -13.66 -3.81 3.96
C TYR A 104 -12.18 -4.16 3.76
N LEU A 105 -11.26 -3.29 4.19
CA LEU A 105 -9.82 -3.58 4.16
C LEU A 105 -9.49 -4.88 4.90
N SER A 106 -10.02 -5.08 6.11
CA SER A 106 -9.79 -6.30 6.90
C SER A 106 -10.30 -7.55 6.18
N GLU A 107 -11.43 -7.45 5.50
CA GLU A 107 -11.98 -8.55 4.68
C GLU A 107 -11.06 -8.87 3.49
N ILE A 108 -10.53 -7.83 2.82
CA ILE A 108 -9.58 -8.00 1.71
C ILE A 108 -8.25 -8.57 2.19
N VAL A 109 -7.72 -8.13 3.32
CA VAL A 109 -6.49 -8.71 3.91
C VAL A 109 -6.69 -10.21 4.19
N SER A 110 -7.82 -10.58 4.79
CA SER A 110 -8.15 -11.98 5.03
C SER A 110 -8.26 -12.79 3.73
N HIS A 111 -8.89 -12.21 2.70
CA HIS A 111 -9.00 -12.83 1.39
C HIS A 111 -7.63 -13.04 0.74
N ILE A 112 -6.78 -12.00 0.67
CA ILE A 112 -5.44 -12.09 0.09
C ILE A 112 -4.61 -13.17 0.81
N ARG A 113 -4.67 -13.22 2.14
CA ARG A 113 -3.97 -14.24 2.92
C ARG A 113 -4.49 -15.66 2.66
N SER A 114 -5.78 -15.82 2.42
CA SER A 114 -6.37 -17.14 2.04
C SER A 114 -5.86 -17.64 0.69
N LEU A 115 -5.34 -16.74 -0.16
CA LEU A 115 -4.67 -17.04 -1.43
C LEU A 115 -3.16 -17.35 -1.27
N ASN A 116 -2.68 -17.53 -0.04
CA ASN A 116 -1.25 -17.73 0.28
C ASN A 116 -0.34 -16.57 -0.14
N MET A 117 -0.88 -15.35 -0.23
CA MET A 117 -0.10 -14.14 -0.42
C MET A 117 0.16 -13.45 0.92
N SER A 118 1.33 -12.88 1.10
CA SER A 118 1.65 -12.02 2.24
C SER A 118 1.03 -10.63 2.06
N VAL A 119 0.63 -10.01 3.18
CA VAL A 119 0.14 -8.63 3.19
C VAL A 119 1.00 -7.80 4.14
N HIS A 120 1.69 -6.81 3.59
CA HIS A 120 2.43 -5.82 4.35
C HIS A 120 1.58 -4.56 4.50
N GLY A 121 1.25 -4.15 5.74
CA GLY A 121 0.50 -2.93 6.02
C GLY A 121 1.42 -1.79 6.42
N THR A 122 1.19 -0.58 5.89
CA THR A 122 1.91 0.62 6.34
C THR A 122 1.00 1.55 7.11
N PHE A 123 1.52 2.07 8.22
CA PHE A 123 0.81 2.92 9.17
C PHE A 123 1.65 4.12 9.54
N THR A 124 0.98 5.25 9.77
CA THR A 124 1.61 6.52 10.12
C THR A 124 0.99 7.05 11.41
N TYR A 125 1.81 7.41 12.36
CA TYR A 125 1.40 8.00 13.64
C TYR A 125 1.78 9.46 13.73
N GLY A 126 1.04 10.21 14.53
CA GLY A 126 1.30 11.62 14.77
C GLY A 126 0.84 12.52 13.62
N LEU A 127 -0.14 12.07 12.86
CA LEU A 127 -0.79 12.91 11.85
C LEU A 127 -1.44 14.14 12.51
N PRO A 128 -1.37 15.34 11.90
CA PRO A 128 -1.99 16.55 12.45
C PRO A 128 -3.46 16.35 12.75
N GLY A 129 -3.85 16.54 14.01
CA GLY A 129 -5.23 16.31 14.48
C GLY A 129 -5.54 14.86 14.89
N GLU A 130 -4.60 13.94 14.75
CA GLU A 130 -4.73 12.58 15.30
C GLU A 130 -4.64 12.61 16.83
N THR A 131 -5.53 11.91 17.51
CA THR A 131 -5.52 11.80 18.96
C THR A 131 -4.82 10.55 19.45
N LYS A 132 -4.46 10.51 20.75
CA LYS A 132 -3.91 9.30 21.38
C LYS A 132 -4.88 8.12 21.28
N GLU A 133 -6.16 8.37 21.40
CA GLU A 133 -7.22 7.37 21.23
C GLU A 133 -7.24 6.79 19.81
N ASP A 134 -6.98 7.61 18.79
CA ASP A 134 -6.88 7.13 17.40
C ASP A 134 -5.65 6.27 17.17
N MET A 135 -4.52 6.63 17.78
CA MET A 135 -3.31 5.79 17.75
C MET A 135 -3.54 4.43 18.44
N ILE A 136 -4.27 4.41 19.55
CA ILE A 136 -4.66 3.16 20.22
C ILE A 136 -5.57 2.30 19.31
N LYS A 137 -6.53 2.92 18.61
CA LYS A 137 -7.35 2.21 17.60
C LYS A 137 -6.49 1.63 16.48
N THR A 138 -5.49 2.37 16.01
CA THR A 138 -4.55 1.91 14.99
C THR A 138 -3.79 0.67 15.45
N LYS A 139 -3.23 0.69 16.66
CA LYS A 139 -2.54 -0.46 17.24
C LYS A 139 -3.46 -1.68 17.37
N LYS A 140 -4.70 -1.46 17.84
CA LYS A 140 -5.70 -2.53 17.94
C LYS A 140 -6.07 -3.07 16.56
N PHE A 141 -6.29 -2.22 15.58
CA PHE A 141 -6.61 -2.60 14.21
C PHE A 141 -5.52 -3.47 13.57
N ILE A 142 -4.25 -3.12 13.78
CA ILE A 142 -3.10 -3.92 13.33
C ILE A 142 -3.16 -5.34 13.90
N GLN A 143 -3.42 -5.46 15.20
CA GLN A 143 -3.50 -6.75 15.90
C GLN A 143 -4.68 -7.60 15.40
N ASP A 144 -5.85 -6.97 15.23
CA ASP A 144 -7.09 -7.66 14.84
C ASP A 144 -7.07 -8.10 13.37
N THR A 145 -6.51 -7.27 12.47
CA THR A 145 -6.50 -7.54 11.01
C THR A 145 -5.45 -8.59 10.61
N LYS A 146 -4.45 -8.85 11.45
CA LYS A 146 -3.43 -9.90 11.24
C LYS A 146 -2.68 -9.75 9.92
N PHE A 147 -2.12 -8.59 9.64
CA PHE A 147 -1.15 -8.42 8.56
C PHE A 147 0.00 -9.42 8.69
N SER A 148 0.61 -9.80 7.57
CA SER A 148 1.80 -10.67 7.59
C SER A 148 3.00 -9.95 8.18
N THR A 149 3.16 -8.68 7.83
CA THR A 149 4.14 -7.75 8.37
C THR A 149 3.56 -6.35 8.39
N VAL A 150 4.12 -5.47 9.21
CA VAL A 150 3.72 -4.06 9.28
C VAL A 150 4.95 -3.15 9.29
N GLN A 151 4.77 -1.97 8.75
CA GLN A 151 5.67 -0.84 8.92
C GLN A 151 4.90 0.27 9.64
N GLU A 152 5.47 0.74 10.73
CA GLU A 152 4.93 1.84 11.53
C GLU A 152 5.93 3.00 11.45
N SER A 153 5.47 4.18 11.04
CA SER A 153 6.29 5.37 10.85
C SER A 153 5.71 6.57 11.59
N GLY A 154 6.56 7.44 12.09
CA GLY A 154 6.13 8.76 12.56
C GLY A 154 5.87 9.71 11.39
N THR A 155 4.98 10.68 11.57
CA THR A 155 4.75 11.76 10.60
C THR A 155 5.96 12.69 10.61
N ALA A 156 6.56 12.92 9.44
CA ALA A 156 7.61 13.92 9.26
C ALA A 156 7.05 15.16 8.56
N GLU A 157 7.35 16.32 9.10
CA GLU A 157 7.06 17.60 8.47
C GLU A 157 8.19 17.90 7.46
N ILE A 158 7.84 17.89 6.18
CA ILE A 158 8.81 18.19 5.10
C ILE A 158 8.42 19.52 4.45
N GLU A 159 9.34 20.48 4.45
CA GLU A 159 9.14 21.78 3.84
C GLU A 159 8.68 21.67 2.37
N GLY A 160 7.75 22.54 1.98
CA GLY A 160 7.17 22.55 0.63
C GLY A 160 6.07 21.52 0.38
N THR A 161 5.73 20.68 1.36
CA THR A 161 4.59 19.76 1.24
C THR A 161 3.26 20.41 1.65
N PRO A 162 2.11 19.93 1.15
CA PRO A 162 0.80 20.38 1.63
C PRO A 162 0.60 20.18 3.14
N LEU A 163 1.23 19.16 3.72
CA LEU A 163 1.19 18.90 5.16
C LEU A 163 1.91 20.00 5.93
N HIS A 164 3.09 20.42 5.49
CA HIS A 164 3.84 21.53 6.07
C HIS A 164 3.03 22.84 6.03
N ALA A 165 2.41 23.16 4.88
CA ALA A 165 1.53 24.32 4.76
C ALA A 165 0.34 24.24 5.73
N LEU A 166 -0.32 23.10 5.84
CA LEU A 166 -1.47 22.87 6.73
C LEU A 166 -1.09 23.06 8.20
N ILE A 167 0.05 22.52 8.63
CA ILE A 167 0.55 22.65 10.01
C ILE A 167 0.79 24.14 10.34
N ASN A 168 1.45 24.87 9.44
CA ASN A 168 1.76 26.27 9.65
C ASN A 168 0.53 27.19 9.62
N GLU A 169 -0.41 26.98 8.69
CA GLU A 169 -1.62 27.78 8.54
C GLU A 169 -2.61 27.56 9.68
N GLN A 170 -2.79 26.30 10.10
CA GLN A 170 -3.78 25.95 11.12
C GLN A 170 -3.20 25.84 12.52
N LYS A 171 -1.90 26.09 12.70
CA LYS A 171 -1.18 25.91 13.97
C LYS A 171 -1.45 24.54 14.61
N LEU A 172 -1.64 23.54 13.77
CA LEU A 172 -1.81 22.17 14.22
C LEU A 172 -0.48 21.68 14.78
N SER A 173 -0.46 21.29 16.04
CA SER A 173 0.71 20.60 16.57
C SER A 173 0.72 19.18 16.03
N THR A 174 1.83 18.75 15.48
CA THR A 174 2.18 17.32 15.45
C THR A 174 2.19 16.82 16.90
N TYR A 175 1.84 15.55 17.10
CA TYR A 175 1.83 14.97 18.45
C TYR A 175 3.17 15.26 19.15
N PRO A 176 3.19 15.80 20.39
CA PRO A 176 4.44 16.07 21.11
C PRO A 176 5.22 14.76 21.29
N GLY A 177 6.32 14.61 20.61
CA GLY A 177 7.12 13.38 20.57
C GLY A 177 7.26 12.74 19.19
N ALA A 178 6.56 13.21 18.16
CA ALA A 178 6.92 12.91 16.77
C ALA A 178 8.22 13.68 16.45
N ILE A 179 9.34 13.09 16.79
CA ILE A 179 10.66 13.58 16.37
C ILE A 179 10.83 13.08 14.95
N ALA A 180 10.91 13.99 13.98
CA ALA A 180 11.50 13.64 12.70
C ALA A 180 12.92 13.16 12.98
N ASP A 181 13.17 11.88 12.77
CA ASP A 181 14.54 11.36 12.83
C ASP A 181 15.27 11.93 11.61
N GLU A 182 16.13 12.93 11.83
CA GLU A 182 16.91 13.58 10.78
C GLU A 182 17.94 12.64 10.10
N ASN A 183 17.91 11.34 10.47
CA ASN A 183 18.87 10.34 9.99
C ASN A 183 18.30 9.33 8.98
N TYR A 184 17.17 9.66 8.31
CA TYR A 184 16.67 8.87 7.17
C TYR A 184 16.76 9.65 5.87
#